data_db7223bdf590bf7373c43f3b27f55c87
#
_entry.id   db7223bdf590bf7373c43f3b27f55c87
#
_cell.length_a   1.000
_cell.length_b   1.000
_cell.length_c   1.000
_cell.angle_alpha   90.00
_cell.angle_beta   90.00
_cell.angle_gamma   90.00
#
_symmetry.space_group_name_H-M   'P 1'
#
loop_
_entity.id
_entity.type
_entity.pdbx_description
1 polymer ?
#
loop_
_entity_poly.entity_id
_entity_poly.type
_entity_poly.pdbx_seq_one_letter_code
_entity_poly.pdbx_strand_id
1 'polypeptide(L)'
;MNYLFTSESVSEGHPDKVADQISDAILDQFLALDPNSHVACETMVTTGQVIVAGEVSSDKYVDIQSTVRKTIAEIGYTKSAYKFEAESCGILTALHEQSADIARGVDGQGTENVGEQGAGDQGMMFGYANDETENYMPLTLDLAHTLVYTLARVRKEGEEMLYLRPDSKSQVTIEYNEQGEPLRIDTIVVSTQHDEDATQEQIKEDVRRILLPRVAKRDARYEELLKGDFKLLVNPTGNFVIGGPHGDTGLTGRKIIVDTYGGRGAHGGGAFSGKDPSKVDRSAAYAARWIAKNMVAAGVAKEMLVQISYAIGVAKPVSVCVNTYGTAKVAMSDGEIAKKVSELFDLRPQGIIEALKLKQPMYEETARYGHMGRTNEVVKKQFVDNGQVIEREVELFTWEKLDKVAEIKQAFGL
;
A
#
# COMPACT_ATOMS: atom_id res chain seq x y z
N MET A 1 26.44 1.50 -19.63
CA MET A 1 27.04 1.87 -18.31
C MET A 1 26.09 1.47 -17.22
N ASN A 2 26.56 0.82 -16.14
CA ASN A 2 25.71 0.46 -15.02
C ASN A 2 25.15 1.71 -14.35
N TYR A 3 24.00 1.57 -13.66
CA TYR A 3 23.35 2.66 -12.93
C TYR A 3 22.85 2.18 -11.56
N LEU A 4 22.67 3.12 -10.63
CA LEU A 4 22.13 2.86 -9.31
C LEU A 4 20.65 3.30 -9.26
N PHE A 5 19.81 2.47 -8.66
CA PHE A 5 18.41 2.80 -8.37
C PHE A 5 18.10 2.53 -6.91
N THR A 6 17.29 3.40 -6.30
CA THR A 6 17.00 3.37 -4.87
C THR A 6 15.50 3.42 -4.62
N SER A 7 15.03 2.58 -3.71
CA SER A 7 13.69 2.67 -3.13
C SER A 7 13.76 2.70 -1.60
N GLU A 8 12.75 3.27 -0.98
CA GLU A 8 12.62 3.32 0.47
C GLU A 8 11.32 2.69 0.94
N SER A 9 11.28 2.28 2.20
CA SER A 9 10.08 1.84 2.89
C SER A 9 10.08 2.31 4.33
N VAL A 10 8.90 2.29 4.95
CA VAL A 10 8.70 2.63 6.36
C VAL A 10 7.84 1.59 7.05
N SER A 11 8.04 1.42 8.36
CA SER A 11 7.28 0.45 9.15
C SER A 11 5.85 0.92 9.44
N GLU A 12 5.04 0.00 9.97
CA GLU A 12 3.70 0.28 10.48
C GLU A 12 3.66 1.37 11.57
N GLY A 13 4.79 1.58 12.27
CA GLY A 13 4.91 2.60 13.33
C GLY A 13 5.35 3.97 12.83
N HIS A 14 5.67 4.14 11.55
CA HIS A 14 5.95 5.46 10.97
C HIS A 14 4.71 6.36 11.07
N PRO A 15 4.82 7.65 11.46
CA PRO A 15 3.66 8.52 11.67
C PRO A 15 2.66 8.54 10.53
N ASP A 16 3.11 8.67 9.29
CA ASP A 16 2.20 8.67 8.13
C ASP A 16 1.49 7.31 7.96
N LYS A 17 2.18 6.19 8.26
CA LYS A 17 1.56 4.86 8.19
C LYS A 17 0.64 4.56 9.38
N VAL A 18 0.86 5.17 10.53
CA VAL A 18 -0.10 5.16 11.63
C VAL A 18 -1.40 5.85 11.20
N ALA A 19 -1.29 7.02 10.55
CA ALA A 19 -2.44 7.74 10.02
C ALA A 19 -3.20 6.94 8.96
N ASP A 20 -2.49 6.32 8.00
CA ASP A 20 -3.08 5.46 6.97
C ASP A 20 -3.82 4.26 7.58
N GLN A 21 -3.22 3.55 8.54
CA GLN A 21 -3.84 2.40 9.20
C GLN A 21 -5.10 2.80 9.97
N ILE A 22 -5.09 3.94 10.66
CA ILE A 22 -6.28 4.44 11.35
C ILE A 22 -7.41 4.74 10.36
N SER A 23 -7.11 5.44 9.26
CA SER A 23 -8.08 5.76 8.23
C SER A 23 -8.69 4.50 7.58
N ASP A 24 -7.87 3.50 7.28
CA ASP A 24 -8.35 2.23 6.70
C ASP A 24 -9.06 1.33 7.72
N ALA A 25 -8.67 1.34 9.00
CA ALA A 25 -9.40 0.63 10.05
C ALA A 25 -10.82 1.19 10.24
N ILE A 26 -10.99 2.52 10.15
CA ILE A 26 -12.29 3.16 10.20
C ILE A 26 -13.12 2.80 8.96
N LEU A 27 -12.54 2.84 7.77
CA LEU A 27 -13.19 2.40 6.53
C LEU A 27 -13.67 0.96 6.64
N ASP A 28 -12.82 0.05 7.11
CA ASP A 28 -13.14 -1.37 7.26
C ASP A 28 -14.30 -1.60 8.24
N GLN A 29 -14.37 -0.85 9.33
CA GLN A 29 -15.51 -0.92 10.26
C GLN A 29 -16.83 -0.54 9.58
N PHE A 30 -16.85 0.53 8.77
CA PHE A 30 -18.04 0.91 8.02
C PHE A 30 -18.43 -0.16 7.00
N LEU A 31 -17.48 -0.64 6.17
CA LEU A 31 -17.75 -1.65 5.15
C LEU A 31 -18.17 -3.01 5.72
N ALA A 32 -17.69 -3.38 6.90
CA ALA A 32 -18.10 -4.61 7.58
C ALA A 32 -19.57 -4.57 8.01
N LEU A 33 -20.11 -3.39 8.32
CA LEU A 33 -21.49 -3.16 8.74
C LEU A 33 -22.42 -2.85 7.57
N ASP A 34 -21.91 -2.10 6.58
CA ASP A 34 -22.63 -1.74 5.34
C ASP A 34 -21.66 -1.63 4.17
N PRO A 35 -21.63 -2.63 3.27
CA PRO A 35 -20.76 -2.62 2.09
C PRO A 35 -21.02 -1.45 1.10
N ASN A 36 -22.11 -0.72 1.28
CA ASN A 36 -22.45 0.45 0.45
C ASN A 36 -22.11 1.78 1.11
N SER A 37 -21.45 1.76 2.28
CA SER A 37 -20.96 2.97 2.91
C SER A 37 -20.02 3.76 2.00
N HIS A 38 -20.21 5.08 1.91
CA HIS A 38 -19.28 5.99 1.27
C HIS A 38 -18.41 6.64 2.33
N VAL A 39 -17.10 6.48 2.20
CA VAL A 39 -16.11 6.94 3.19
C VAL A 39 -14.96 7.63 2.49
N ALA A 40 -14.65 8.83 2.93
CA ALA A 40 -13.42 9.55 2.63
C ALA A 40 -12.88 10.09 3.97
N CYS A 41 -12.03 9.31 4.61
CA CYS A 41 -11.55 9.57 5.97
C CYS A 41 -10.05 9.83 5.96
N GLU A 42 -9.66 10.97 6.49
CA GLU A 42 -8.25 11.36 6.64
C GLU A 42 -7.90 11.49 8.12
N THR A 43 -6.67 11.13 8.46
CA THR A 43 -6.18 11.14 9.82
C THR A 43 -4.89 11.95 9.91
N MET A 44 -4.77 12.77 10.95
CA MET A 44 -3.54 13.38 11.38
C MET A 44 -3.15 12.84 12.76
N VAL A 45 -1.90 12.47 12.93
CA VAL A 45 -1.33 12.03 14.22
C VAL A 45 -0.15 12.90 14.58
N THR A 46 -0.06 13.29 15.85
CA THR A 46 1.04 14.08 16.40
C THR A 46 1.21 13.75 17.88
N THR A 47 2.08 14.47 18.61
CA THR A 47 2.31 14.23 20.04
C THR A 47 1.01 14.19 20.83
N GLY A 48 0.68 13.01 21.37
CA GLY A 48 -0.48 12.80 22.23
C GLY A 48 -1.85 13.04 21.59
N GLN A 49 -1.93 13.16 20.25
CA GLN A 49 -3.18 13.54 19.55
C GLN A 49 -3.40 12.78 18.26
N VAL A 50 -4.68 12.47 18.00
CA VAL A 50 -5.21 11.99 16.72
C VAL A 50 -6.37 12.90 16.32
N ILE A 51 -6.38 13.33 15.07
CA ILE A 51 -7.50 14.06 14.47
C ILE A 51 -7.97 13.26 13.27
N VAL A 52 -9.26 12.89 13.27
CA VAL A 52 -9.94 12.18 12.20
C VAL A 52 -10.94 13.13 11.57
N ALA A 53 -10.81 13.40 10.28
CA ALA A 53 -11.68 14.32 9.54
C ALA A 53 -12.10 13.69 8.20
N GLY A 54 -13.16 14.21 7.60
CA GLY A 54 -13.61 13.78 6.27
C GLY A 54 -15.12 13.58 6.17
N GLU A 55 -15.53 12.85 5.14
CA GLU A 55 -16.93 12.62 4.80
C GLU A 55 -17.29 11.15 4.92
N VAL A 56 -18.46 10.89 5.54
CA VAL A 56 -19.02 9.54 5.66
C VAL A 56 -20.52 9.61 5.40
N SER A 57 -21.00 8.74 4.49
CA SER A 57 -22.43 8.47 4.30
C SER A 57 -22.67 6.98 4.54
N SER A 58 -23.33 6.68 5.66
CA SER A 58 -23.67 5.31 6.07
C SER A 58 -24.83 5.36 7.06
N ASP A 59 -25.70 4.35 7.02
CA ASP A 59 -26.77 4.17 8.00
C ASP A 59 -26.26 3.47 9.29
N LYS A 60 -24.96 3.22 9.40
CA LYS A 60 -24.33 2.50 10.51
C LYS A 60 -23.54 3.43 11.40
N TYR A 61 -23.57 3.14 12.68
CA TYR A 61 -22.72 3.79 13.67
C TYR A 61 -21.42 3.01 13.85
N VAL A 62 -20.30 3.71 13.84
CA VAL A 62 -18.97 3.17 14.15
C VAL A 62 -18.38 3.94 15.34
N ASP A 63 -17.90 3.23 16.34
CA ASP A 63 -17.14 3.83 17.43
C ASP A 63 -15.71 4.14 16.96
N ILE A 64 -15.54 5.37 16.50
CA ILE A 64 -14.26 5.87 15.97
C ILE A 64 -13.17 5.83 17.04
N GLN A 65 -13.48 6.20 18.28
CA GLN A 65 -12.47 6.24 19.34
C GLN A 65 -11.93 4.86 19.68
N SER A 66 -12.80 3.87 19.82
CA SER A 66 -12.38 2.50 20.08
C SER A 66 -11.57 1.91 18.92
N THR A 67 -11.97 2.20 17.68
CA THR A 67 -11.24 1.77 16.46
C THR A 67 -9.84 2.36 16.44
N VAL A 68 -9.70 3.68 16.64
CA VAL A 68 -8.40 4.36 16.68
C VAL A 68 -7.49 3.79 17.76
N ARG A 69 -8.00 3.63 19.01
CA ARG A 69 -7.20 3.09 20.12
C ARG A 69 -6.73 1.66 19.87
N LYS A 70 -7.58 0.82 19.32
CA LYS A 70 -7.24 -0.56 18.94
C LYS A 70 -6.10 -0.56 17.91
N THR A 71 -6.20 0.22 16.83
CA THR A 71 -5.18 0.32 15.79
C THR A 71 -3.83 0.79 16.36
N ILE A 72 -3.83 1.83 17.20
CA ILE A 72 -2.60 2.34 17.84
C ILE A 72 -1.96 1.27 18.73
N ALA A 73 -2.77 0.53 19.51
CA ALA A 73 -2.28 -0.55 20.37
C ALA A 73 -1.67 -1.70 19.57
N GLU A 74 -2.31 -2.13 18.48
CA GLU A 74 -1.84 -3.20 17.59
C GLU A 74 -0.53 -2.84 16.86
N ILE A 75 -0.32 -1.57 16.53
CA ILE A 75 0.96 -1.06 16.01
C ILE A 75 2.06 -1.19 17.07
N GLY A 76 1.72 -1.02 18.36
CA GLY A 76 2.65 -1.17 19.48
C GLY A 76 2.95 0.14 20.23
N TYR A 77 2.18 1.19 20.00
CA TYR A 77 2.24 2.40 20.81
C TYR A 77 1.42 2.21 22.09
N THR A 78 2.02 1.55 23.07
CA THR A 78 1.36 1.12 24.33
C THR A 78 2.03 1.67 25.58
N LYS A 79 3.07 2.51 25.44
CA LYS A 79 3.82 3.06 26.57
C LYS A 79 3.74 4.59 26.58
N SER A 80 3.39 5.18 27.71
CA SER A 80 3.32 6.65 27.89
C SER A 80 4.66 7.36 27.63
N ALA A 81 5.77 6.64 27.79
CA ALA A 81 7.10 7.14 27.45
C ALA A 81 7.27 7.52 25.97
N TYR A 82 6.46 6.95 25.08
CA TYR A 82 6.48 7.28 23.64
C TYR A 82 5.80 8.62 23.32
N LYS A 83 5.12 9.27 24.31
CA LYS A 83 4.38 10.53 24.17
C LYS A 83 3.27 10.49 23.11
N PHE A 84 2.94 9.30 22.67
CA PHE A 84 1.82 8.93 21.82
C PHE A 84 1.52 7.46 22.12
N GLU A 85 0.33 7.18 22.66
CA GLU A 85 -0.03 5.80 23.02
C GLU A 85 -1.56 5.62 23.08
N ALA A 86 -1.99 4.36 22.95
CA ALA A 86 -3.38 4.00 22.72
C ALA A 86 -4.37 4.46 23.79
N GLU A 87 -3.99 4.45 25.08
CA GLU A 87 -4.94 4.70 26.18
C GLU A 87 -5.15 6.19 26.45
N SER A 88 -4.09 7.02 26.33
CA SER A 88 -4.13 8.41 26.79
C SER A 88 -4.12 9.46 25.68
N CYS A 89 -3.83 9.12 24.42
CA CYS A 89 -3.88 10.12 23.37
C CYS A 89 -5.29 10.71 23.20
N GLY A 90 -5.35 12.03 22.98
CA GLY A 90 -6.60 12.71 22.64
C GLY A 90 -7.05 12.33 21.25
N ILE A 91 -8.34 12.08 21.04
CA ILE A 91 -8.93 11.76 19.75
C ILE A 91 -10.03 12.78 19.45
N LEU A 92 -9.83 13.54 18.38
CA LEU A 92 -10.78 14.52 17.87
C LEU A 92 -11.38 13.99 16.56
N THR A 93 -12.70 14.11 16.41
CA THR A 93 -13.41 13.70 15.21
C THR A 93 -14.14 14.89 14.59
N ALA A 94 -13.97 15.08 13.28
CA ALA A 94 -14.63 16.10 12.46
C ALA A 94 -15.15 15.42 11.17
N LEU A 95 -15.99 14.40 11.33
CA LEU A 95 -16.64 13.68 10.24
C LEU A 95 -18.02 14.30 9.99
N HIS A 96 -18.38 14.47 8.72
CA HIS A 96 -19.69 14.97 8.28
C HIS A 96 -20.20 14.19 7.07
N GLU A 97 -21.42 14.44 6.65
CA GLU A 97 -22.02 13.77 5.48
C GLU A 97 -21.38 14.24 4.17
N GLN A 98 -21.32 13.33 3.18
CA GLN A 98 -20.82 13.64 1.83
C GLN A 98 -21.74 14.65 1.12
N SER A 99 -21.15 15.52 0.27
CA SER A 99 -21.89 16.46 -0.58
C SER A 99 -22.87 15.73 -1.51
N ALA A 100 -24.13 16.20 -1.53
CA ALA A 100 -25.17 15.67 -2.41
C ALA A 100 -24.82 15.80 -3.91
N ASP A 101 -24.00 16.78 -4.30
CA ASP A 101 -23.59 16.98 -5.70
C ASP A 101 -22.60 15.91 -6.14
N ILE A 102 -21.69 15.48 -5.27
CA ILE A 102 -20.76 14.37 -5.53
C ILE A 102 -21.52 13.05 -5.59
N ALA A 103 -22.45 12.82 -4.66
CA ALA A 103 -23.27 11.62 -4.62
C ALA A 103 -24.05 11.39 -5.92
N ARG A 104 -24.61 12.45 -6.54
CA ARG A 104 -25.32 12.34 -7.84
C ARG A 104 -24.43 11.76 -8.94
N GLY A 105 -23.17 12.20 -9.03
CA GLY A 105 -22.24 11.71 -10.06
C GLY A 105 -21.88 10.24 -9.87
N VAL A 106 -21.69 9.83 -8.62
CA VAL A 106 -21.37 8.44 -8.25
C VAL A 106 -22.57 7.53 -8.46
N ASP A 107 -23.78 7.96 -8.06
CA ASP A 107 -25.00 7.14 -8.07
C ASP A 107 -25.69 7.01 -9.46
N GLY A 108 -24.99 7.38 -10.54
CA GLY A 108 -25.54 7.29 -11.90
C GLY A 108 -26.66 8.27 -12.22
N GLN A 109 -26.76 9.37 -11.46
CA GLN A 109 -27.69 10.47 -11.68
C GLN A 109 -27.03 11.66 -12.41
N GLY A 110 -25.81 11.47 -12.89
CA GLY A 110 -25.06 12.46 -13.67
C GLY A 110 -25.62 12.64 -15.08
N THR A 111 -25.19 13.70 -15.76
CA THR A 111 -25.69 14.10 -17.10
C THR A 111 -25.22 13.16 -18.22
N GLU A 112 -24.06 12.51 -18.07
CA GLU A 112 -23.41 11.72 -19.12
C GLU A 112 -23.69 10.21 -19.02
N ASN A 113 -24.09 9.70 -17.84
CA ASN A 113 -24.27 8.25 -17.58
C ASN A 113 -25.49 8.00 -16.69
N VAL A 114 -26.70 8.17 -17.25
CA VAL A 114 -27.93 7.86 -16.50
C VAL A 114 -28.03 6.36 -16.25
N GLY A 115 -28.01 5.96 -14.98
CA GLY A 115 -28.18 4.56 -14.55
C GLY A 115 -26.86 3.77 -14.42
N GLU A 116 -25.69 4.37 -14.69
CA GLU A 116 -24.38 3.74 -14.46
C GLU A 116 -23.58 4.52 -13.41
N GLN A 117 -22.86 3.82 -12.52
CA GLN A 117 -21.96 4.44 -11.56
C GLN A 117 -20.83 5.18 -12.30
N GLY A 118 -20.77 6.51 -12.13
CA GLY A 118 -19.67 7.32 -12.64
C GLY A 118 -18.45 7.30 -11.73
N ALA A 119 -17.31 7.79 -12.24
CA ALA A 119 -16.13 8.01 -11.41
C ALA A 119 -16.40 9.10 -10.36
N GLY A 120 -15.99 8.85 -9.11
CA GLY A 120 -16.20 9.79 -8.00
C GLY A 120 -15.35 11.06 -8.08
N ASP A 121 -14.32 11.06 -8.92
CA ASP A 121 -13.46 12.20 -9.21
C ASP A 121 -12.82 12.06 -10.59
N GLN A 122 -12.22 13.15 -11.07
CA GLN A 122 -11.27 13.11 -12.18
C GLN A 122 -9.92 12.62 -11.69
N GLY A 123 -9.12 12.01 -12.58
CA GLY A 123 -7.75 11.64 -12.23
C GLY A 123 -7.09 10.72 -13.23
N MET A 124 -5.82 10.45 -13.00
CA MET A 124 -5.05 9.43 -13.69
C MET A 124 -4.44 8.49 -12.66
N MET A 125 -4.64 7.19 -12.85
CA MET A 125 -4.19 6.15 -11.96
C MET A 125 -3.22 5.23 -12.69
N PHE A 126 -2.23 4.72 -11.98
CA PHE A 126 -1.15 3.93 -12.56
C PHE A 126 -1.04 2.57 -11.89
N GLY A 127 -0.74 1.56 -12.69
CA GLY A 127 -0.32 0.24 -12.27
C GLY A 127 1.00 -0.12 -12.94
N TYR A 128 1.83 -0.85 -12.22
CA TYR A 128 3.13 -1.27 -12.70
C TYR A 128 3.41 -2.72 -12.29
N ALA A 129 4.17 -3.43 -13.12
CA ALA A 129 4.74 -4.73 -12.81
C ALA A 129 6.03 -4.94 -13.60
N ASN A 130 6.97 -5.69 -13.05
CA ASN A 130 8.15 -6.19 -13.73
C ASN A 130 8.47 -7.64 -13.30
N ASP A 131 9.40 -8.30 -13.97
CA ASP A 131 9.80 -9.69 -13.70
C ASP A 131 11.02 -9.81 -12.76
N GLU A 132 11.33 -8.75 -12.00
CA GLU A 132 12.46 -8.75 -11.07
C GLU A 132 12.24 -9.64 -9.83
N THR A 133 11.00 -9.81 -9.39
CA THR A 133 10.62 -10.62 -8.22
C THR A 133 9.46 -11.56 -8.53
N GLU A 134 9.25 -12.60 -7.72
CA GLU A 134 8.14 -13.56 -7.90
C GLU A 134 6.76 -12.90 -7.78
N ASN A 135 6.66 -11.82 -7.01
CA ASN A 135 5.43 -11.04 -6.85
C ASN A 135 5.31 -9.90 -7.87
N TYR A 136 6.21 -9.84 -8.87
CA TYR A 136 6.20 -8.84 -9.95
C TYR A 136 6.38 -7.40 -9.45
N MET A 137 7.21 -7.20 -8.44
CA MET A 137 7.54 -5.90 -7.85
C MET A 137 8.99 -5.52 -8.14
N PRO A 138 9.31 -4.19 -8.14
CA PRO A 138 10.69 -3.74 -8.16
C PRO A 138 11.49 -4.30 -6.98
N LEU A 139 12.62 -4.93 -7.25
CA LEU A 139 13.44 -5.59 -6.24
C LEU A 139 13.92 -4.65 -5.12
N THR A 140 14.24 -3.39 -5.46
CA THR A 140 14.64 -2.38 -4.48
C THR A 140 13.55 -2.11 -3.44
N LEU A 141 12.30 -1.97 -3.88
CA LEU A 141 11.17 -1.72 -2.99
C LEU A 141 10.79 -2.97 -2.19
N ASP A 142 10.74 -4.12 -2.84
CA ASP A 142 10.37 -5.38 -2.21
C ASP A 142 11.34 -5.75 -1.07
N LEU A 143 12.65 -5.56 -1.30
CA LEU A 143 13.65 -5.73 -0.25
C LEU A 143 13.53 -4.66 0.86
N ALA A 144 13.24 -3.41 0.50
CA ALA A 144 13.02 -2.35 1.49
C ALA A 144 11.79 -2.64 2.37
N HIS A 145 10.68 -3.10 1.80
CA HIS A 145 9.51 -3.56 2.58
C HIS A 145 9.85 -4.74 3.48
N THR A 146 10.59 -5.70 2.95
CA THR A 146 10.98 -6.91 3.70
C THR A 146 11.85 -6.58 4.92
N LEU A 147 12.75 -5.60 4.82
CA LEU A 147 13.58 -5.14 5.94
C LEU A 147 12.72 -4.59 7.09
N VAL A 148 11.85 -3.61 6.84
CA VAL A 148 11.03 -2.99 7.90
C VAL A 148 9.93 -3.93 8.41
N TYR A 149 9.36 -4.78 7.55
CA TYR A 149 8.43 -5.83 7.98
C TYR A 149 9.10 -6.83 8.92
N THR A 150 10.30 -7.31 8.57
CA THR A 150 11.04 -8.27 9.41
C THR A 150 11.44 -7.64 10.74
N LEU A 151 11.86 -6.36 10.74
CA LEU A 151 12.19 -5.62 11.95
C LEU A 151 10.98 -5.47 12.88
N ALA A 152 9.81 -5.14 12.34
CA ALA A 152 8.57 -5.07 13.10
C ALA A 152 8.15 -6.43 13.68
N ARG A 153 8.39 -7.53 12.94
CA ARG A 153 8.18 -8.89 13.44
C ARG A 153 9.08 -9.22 14.61
N VAL A 154 10.40 -8.95 14.50
CA VAL A 154 11.36 -9.12 15.61
C VAL A 154 10.89 -8.35 16.85
N ARG A 155 10.47 -7.10 16.70
CA ARG A 155 9.93 -6.29 17.79
C ARG A 155 8.69 -6.93 18.45
N LYS A 156 7.74 -7.40 17.65
CA LYS A 156 6.47 -7.98 18.15
C LYS A 156 6.65 -9.38 18.75
N GLU A 157 7.63 -10.15 18.30
CA GLU A 157 7.99 -11.43 18.91
C GLU A 157 8.52 -11.24 20.34
N GLY A 158 9.22 -10.14 20.64
CA GLY A 158 9.66 -9.79 21.98
C GLY A 158 10.73 -10.74 22.54
N GLU A 159 11.53 -11.37 21.70
CA GLU A 159 12.59 -12.31 22.08
C GLU A 159 13.98 -11.74 21.84
N GLU A 160 14.17 -11.00 20.76
CA GLU A 160 15.43 -10.39 20.35
C GLU A 160 15.24 -8.89 20.12
N MET A 161 16.32 -8.10 20.19
CA MET A 161 16.30 -6.64 19.98
C MET A 161 15.20 -5.96 20.82
N LEU A 162 15.09 -6.27 22.10
CA LEU A 162 14.01 -5.83 23.01
C LEU A 162 13.88 -4.31 23.15
N TYR A 163 14.91 -3.57 22.75
CA TYR A 163 14.97 -2.12 22.73
C TYR A 163 14.23 -1.47 21.55
N LEU A 164 13.72 -2.26 20.59
CA LEU A 164 13.04 -1.73 19.41
C LEU A 164 11.73 -1.04 19.79
N ARG A 165 11.52 0.14 19.21
CA ARG A 165 10.24 0.88 19.24
C ARG A 165 9.55 0.80 17.87
N PRO A 166 8.28 1.24 17.75
CA PRO A 166 7.49 0.96 16.53
C PRO A 166 7.97 1.63 15.24
N ASP A 167 8.59 2.82 15.31
CA ASP A 167 8.98 3.58 14.13
C ASP A 167 10.29 3.08 13.53
N SER A 168 10.28 2.85 12.23
CA SER A 168 11.51 2.51 11.49
C SER A 168 11.37 2.80 10.00
N LYS A 169 12.52 2.94 9.32
CA LYS A 169 12.65 3.20 7.89
C LYS A 169 13.74 2.31 7.31
N SER A 170 13.62 1.99 6.04
CA SER A 170 14.66 1.32 5.26
C SER A 170 14.84 2.01 3.91
N GLN A 171 16.03 1.88 3.35
CA GLN A 171 16.32 2.30 1.99
C GLN A 171 17.30 1.30 1.38
N VAL A 172 17.03 0.89 0.14
CA VAL A 172 17.85 -0.08 -0.59
C VAL A 172 18.27 0.51 -1.92
N THR A 173 19.57 0.51 -2.19
CA THR A 173 20.16 0.90 -3.47
C THR A 173 20.75 -0.33 -4.14
N ILE A 174 20.35 -0.60 -5.37
CA ILE A 174 20.82 -1.72 -6.19
C ILE A 174 21.51 -1.15 -7.45
N GLU A 175 22.61 -1.78 -7.83
CA GLU A 175 23.27 -1.55 -9.11
C GLU A 175 22.66 -2.43 -10.18
N TYR A 176 22.28 -1.81 -11.30
CA TYR A 176 21.71 -2.45 -12.47
C TYR A 176 22.64 -2.33 -13.67
N ASN A 177 22.62 -3.31 -14.56
CA ASN A 177 23.28 -3.22 -15.87
C ASN A 177 22.46 -2.40 -16.89
N GLU A 178 22.99 -2.19 -18.08
CA GLU A 178 22.32 -1.46 -19.17
C GLU A 178 20.99 -2.12 -19.63
N GLN A 179 20.82 -3.40 -19.37
CA GLN A 179 19.62 -4.16 -19.70
C GLN A 179 18.54 -4.10 -18.60
N GLY A 180 18.82 -3.37 -17.50
CA GLY A 180 17.93 -3.25 -16.34
C GLY A 180 17.94 -4.48 -15.41
N GLU A 181 18.97 -5.33 -15.50
CA GLU A 181 19.09 -6.50 -14.63
C GLU A 181 19.84 -6.13 -13.36
N PRO A 182 19.35 -6.52 -12.15
CA PRO A 182 20.00 -6.25 -10.89
C PRO A 182 21.28 -7.06 -10.74
N LEU A 183 22.38 -6.40 -10.36
CA LEU A 183 23.70 -7.02 -10.23
C LEU A 183 24.11 -7.26 -8.78
N ARG A 184 23.96 -6.25 -7.93
CA ARG A 184 24.34 -6.31 -6.51
C ARG A 184 23.63 -5.23 -5.70
N ILE A 185 23.54 -5.45 -4.42
CA ILE A 185 23.22 -4.37 -3.48
C ILE A 185 24.43 -3.45 -3.37
N ASP A 186 24.20 -2.15 -3.51
CA ASP A 186 25.24 -1.13 -3.25
C ASP A 186 25.17 -0.63 -1.81
N THR A 187 23.98 -0.23 -1.36
CA THR A 187 23.79 0.34 -0.02
C THR A 187 22.46 -0.11 0.58
N ILE A 188 22.48 -0.46 1.87
CA ILE A 188 21.29 -0.64 2.72
C ILE A 188 21.36 0.40 3.84
N VAL A 189 20.26 1.14 4.03
CA VAL A 189 20.05 2.01 5.20
C VAL A 189 18.92 1.42 6.04
N VAL A 190 19.13 1.30 7.35
CA VAL A 190 18.11 0.95 8.34
C VAL A 190 18.13 2.00 9.43
N SER A 191 17.00 2.67 9.63
CA SER A 191 16.81 3.59 10.75
C SER A 191 15.68 3.06 11.63
N THR A 192 15.96 2.82 12.90
CA THR A 192 14.97 2.27 13.83
C THR A 192 14.94 3.03 15.13
N GLN A 193 13.74 3.36 15.59
CA GLN A 193 13.51 3.91 16.91
C GLN A 193 13.85 2.86 17.98
N HIS A 194 14.49 3.30 19.07
CA HIS A 194 14.98 2.42 20.11
C HIS A 194 14.88 3.05 21.52
N ASP A 195 15.01 2.23 22.55
CA ASP A 195 15.10 2.68 23.94
C ASP A 195 16.46 3.39 24.19
N GLU A 196 16.51 4.27 25.20
CA GLU A 196 17.65 5.14 25.45
C GLU A 196 18.95 4.41 25.84
N ASP A 197 18.82 3.22 26.41
CA ASP A 197 19.93 2.37 26.87
C ASP A 197 20.60 1.54 25.77
N ALA A 198 20.00 1.48 24.58
CA ALA A 198 20.58 0.75 23.45
C ALA A 198 21.69 1.57 22.80
N THR A 199 22.88 0.98 22.65
CA THR A 199 24.01 1.65 21.97
C THR A 199 23.95 1.51 20.46
N GLN A 200 24.56 2.45 19.75
CA GLN A 200 24.65 2.43 18.29
C GLN A 200 25.37 1.17 17.79
N GLU A 201 26.43 0.74 18.49
CA GLU A 201 27.21 -0.45 18.17
C GLU A 201 26.35 -1.72 18.31
N GLN A 202 25.56 -1.82 19.38
CA GLN A 202 24.63 -2.95 19.59
C GLN A 202 23.60 -3.00 18.48
N ILE A 203 22.93 -1.89 18.16
CA ILE A 203 21.90 -1.84 17.12
C ILE A 203 22.49 -2.26 15.77
N LYS A 204 23.68 -1.77 15.42
CA LYS A 204 24.34 -2.12 14.17
C LYS A 204 24.72 -3.59 14.09
N GLU A 205 25.23 -4.15 15.18
CA GLU A 205 25.58 -5.57 15.25
C GLU A 205 24.33 -6.46 15.18
N ASP A 206 23.26 -6.11 15.88
CA ASP A 206 22.00 -6.86 15.86
C ASP A 206 21.30 -6.80 14.49
N VAL A 207 21.37 -5.66 13.78
CA VAL A 207 20.93 -5.59 12.37
C VAL A 207 21.68 -6.61 11.51
N ARG A 208 23.02 -6.72 11.66
CA ARG A 208 23.83 -7.67 10.90
C ARG A 208 23.54 -9.12 11.28
N ARG A 209 23.45 -9.40 12.58
CA ARG A 209 23.37 -10.76 13.12
C ARG A 209 21.96 -11.33 13.16
N ILE A 210 20.94 -10.49 13.32
CA ILE A 210 19.55 -10.90 13.52
C ILE A 210 18.70 -10.53 12.31
N LEU A 211 18.66 -9.23 11.94
CA LEU A 211 17.76 -8.75 10.90
C LEU A 211 18.13 -9.29 9.52
N LEU A 212 19.35 -9.07 9.05
CA LEU A 212 19.75 -9.45 7.69
C LEU A 212 19.64 -10.96 7.43
N PRO A 213 20.03 -11.87 8.36
CA PRO A 213 19.83 -13.31 8.16
C PRO A 213 18.35 -13.72 8.13
N ARG A 214 17.47 -13.04 8.87
CA ARG A 214 16.02 -13.29 8.81
C ARG A 214 15.43 -12.82 7.49
N VAL A 215 15.89 -11.69 6.96
CA VAL A 215 15.53 -11.19 5.62
C VAL A 215 16.01 -12.15 4.53
N ALA A 216 17.26 -12.61 4.59
CA ALA A 216 17.83 -13.55 3.64
C ALA A 216 17.02 -14.84 3.49
N LYS A 217 16.46 -15.36 4.60
CA LYS A 217 15.65 -16.59 4.60
C LYS A 217 14.29 -16.46 3.94
N ARG A 218 13.85 -15.26 3.61
CA ARG A 218 12.53 -15.04 3.03
C ARG A 218 12.47 -15.28 1.53
N ASP A 219 13.60 -15.11 0.84
CA ASP A 219 13.72 -15.29 -0.60
C ASP A 219 15.15 -15.69 -0.94
N ALA A 220 15.33 -16.71 -1.79
CA ALA A 220 16.64 -17.18 -2.23
C ALA A 220 17.46 -16.09 -2.95
N ARG A 221 16.80 -15.15 -3.61
CA ARG A 221 17.43 -13.98 -4.26
C ARG A 221 18.01 -13.03 -3.23
N TYR A 222 17.30 -12.77 -2.12
CA TYR A 222 17.83 -11.96 -1.02
C TYR A 222 19.05 -12.64 -0.38
N GLU A 223 18.98 -13.96 -0.18
CA GLU A 223 20.12 -14.73 0.35
C GLU A 223 21.37 -14.52 -0.51
N GLU A 224 21.24 -14.58 -1.83
CA GLU A 224 22.36 -14.38 -2.75
C GLU A 224 22.88 -12.94 -2.73
N LEU A 225 22.00 -11.95 -2.83
CA LEU A 225 22.38 -10.53 -2.85
C LEU A 225 23.02 -10.07 -1.52
N LEU A 226 22.56 -10.60 -0.38
CA LEU A 226 23.06 -10.24 0.94
C LEU A 226 24.40 -10.91 1.29
N LYS A 227 24.89 -11.88 0.50
CA LYS A 227 26.25 -12.44 0.61
C LYS A 227 27.32 -11.51 0.06
N GLY A 228 26.95 -10.57 -0.82
CA GLY A 228 27.88 -9.62 -1.44
C GLY A 228 28.35 -8.52 -0.49
N ASP A 229 29.35 -7.78 -0.92
CA ASP A 229 29.80 -6.57 -0.22
C ASP A 229 28.89 -5.41 -0.54
N PHE A 230 28.35 -4.77 0.49
CA PHE A 230 27.55 -3.56 0.40
C PHE A 230 27.75 -2.64 1.60
N LYS A 231 27.46 -1.38 1.41
CA LYS A 231 27.49 -0.39 2.49
C LYS A 231 26.26 -0.52 3.37
N LEU A 232 26.45 -0.81 4.66
CA LEU A 232 25.37 -0.86 5.66
C LEU A 232 25.43 0.39 6.56
N LEU A 233 24.38 1.19 6.50
CA LEU A 233 24.16 2.36 7.35
C LEU A 233 23.03 2.09 8.33
N VAL A 234 23.31 2.11 9.62
CA VAL A 234 22.32 1.89 10.68
C VAL A 234 22.26 3.14 11.54
N ASN A 235 21.08 3.75 11.70
CA ASN A 235 20.87 5.01 12.43
C ASN A 235 21.99 6.04 12.16
N PRO A 236 22.21 6.48 10.90
CA PRO A 236 23.38 7.28 10.54
C PRO A 236 23.46 8.63 11.25
N THR A 237 22.37 9.10 11.84
CA THR A 237 22.32 10.31 12.69
C THR A 237 22.72 10.06 14.14
N GLY A 238 22.96 8.79 14.52
CA GLY A 238 23.25 8.36 15.88
C GLY A 238 22.01 7.88 16.62
N ASN A 239 21.44 8.69 17.50
CA ASN A 239 20.28 8.30 18.29
C ASN A 239 18.95 8.47 17.54
N PHE A 240 18.04 7.51 17.71
CA PHE A 240 16.67 7.60 17.26
C PHE A 240 15.71 7.16 18.39
N VAL A 241 15.78 7.83 19.52
CA VAL A 241 14.91 7.59 20.70
C VAL A 241 13.58 8.30 20.53
N ILE A 242 13.60 9.56 20.08
CA ILE A 242 12.39 10.33 19.74
C ILE A 242 11.99 9.96 18.32
N GLY A 243 10.79 9.40 18.18
CA GLY A 243 10.23 8.94 16.91
C GLY A 243 8.74 8.74 17.00
N GLY A 244 8.15 8.14 15.96
CA GLY A 244 6.72 8.03 15.82
C GLY A 244 6.02 9.39 15.79
N PRO A 245 4.71 9.48 16.08
CA PRO A 245 3.95 10.74 16.07
C PRO A 245 4.47 11.81 17.01
N HIS A 246 5.29 11.45 18.01
CA HIS A 246 5.98 12.44 18.86
C HIS A 246 7.18 13.07 18.16
N GLY A 247 7.86 12.34 17.29
CA GLY A 247 9.01 12.85 16.55
C GLY A 247 8.64 13.70 15.34
N ASP A 248 7.58 13.29 14.64
CA ASP A 248 7.10 13.95 13.42
C ASP A 248 5.58 13.73 13.26
N THR A 249 4.89 14.72 12.72
CA THR A 249 3.44 14.64 12.45
C THR A 249 3.19 13.74 11.24
N GLY A 250 2.26 12.78 11.39
CA GLY A 250 1.80 11.91 10.32
C GLY A 250 0.46 12.35 9.75
N LEU A 251 0.27 12.15 8.45
CA LEU A 251 -0.98 12.36 7.76
C LEU A 251 -1.27 11.23 6.77
N THR A 252 -2.55 10.92 6.59
CA THR A 252 -3.01 9.98 5.56
C THR A 252 -2.53 10.40 4.17
N GLY A 253 -2.02 9.45 3.39
CA GLY A 253 -1.65 9.67 1.99
C GLY A 253 -0.32 10.39 1.76
N ARG A 254 0.60 10.40 2.74
CA ARG A 254 1.94 11.00 2.57
C ARG A 254 3.06 10.00 2.26
N LYS A 255 2.73 8.72 2.08
CA LYS A 255 3.68 7.65 1.72
C LYS A 255 3.28 6.90 0.45
N ILE A 256 2.65 7.62 -0.49
CA ILE A 256 2.06 7.06 -1.71
C ILE A 256 3.07 6.34 -2.61
N ILE A 257 4.33 6.71 -2.61
CA ILE A 257 5.39 6.03 -3.38
C ILE A 257 5.83 4.75 -2.69
N VAL A 258 5.89 4.73 -1.36
CA VAL A 258 6.09 3.51 -0.55
C VAL A 258 4.90 2.54 -0.73
N ASP A 259 3.69 3.07 -0.82
CA ASP A 259 2.46 2.29 -1.00
C ASP A 259 2.40 1.60 -2.37
N THR A 260 3.12 2.09 -3.37
CA THR A 260 3.02 1.65 -4.76
C THR A 260 4.30 0.97 -5.26
N TYR A 261 5.20 1.68 -5.96
CA TYR A 261 6.28 1.04 -6.71
C TYR A 261 7.69 1.61 -6.41
N GLY A 262 7.86 2.36 -5.31
CA GLY A 262 9.16 2.85 -4.85
C GLY A 262 9.88 3.77 -5.84
N GLY A 263 9.12 4.47 -6.71
CA GLY A 263 9.65 5.37 -7.73
C GLY A 263 9.94 4.71 -9.09
N ARG A 264 9.77 3.38 -9.23
CA ARG A 264 9.95 2.69 -10.51
C ARG A 264 8.78 2.93 -11.47
N GLY A 265 7.56 2.87 -10.98
CA GLY A 265 6.35 3.23 -11.71
C GLY A 265 5.91 4.67 -11.42
N ALA A 266 5.21 5.29 -12.38
CA ALA A 266 4.56 6.58 -12.18
C ALA A 266 3.43 6.51 -11.13
N HIS A 267 3.03 7.66 -10.60
CA HIS A 267 1.94 7.80 -9.65
C HIS A 267 1.05 9.00 -10.02
N GLY A 268 -0.27 8.87 -9.89
CA GLY A 268 -1.22 9.93 -10.22
C GLY A 268 -1.38 11.01 -9.13
N GLY A 269 -0.86 10.76 -7.93
CA GLY A 269 -0.91 11.69 -6.79
C GLY A 269 -2.04 11.41 -5.80
N GLY A 270 -3.04 10.59 -6.15
CA GLY A 270 -4.15 10.24 -5.26
C GLY A 270 -3.74 9.29 -4.12
N ALA A 271 -4.09 9.63 -2.88
CA ALA A 271 -3.94 8.73 -1.74
C ALA A 271 -4.97 7.59 -1.79
N PHE A 272 -4.63 6.43 -1.20
CA PHE A 272 -5.50 5.27 -1.13
C PHE A 272 -6.25 5.16 0.19
N SER A 273 -5.53 5.21 1.30
CA SER A 273 -6.08 4.94 2.63
C SER A 273 -7.22 5.89 2.99
N GLY A 274 -8.23 5.37 3.67
CA GLY A 274 -9.43 6.09 4.08
C GLY A 274 -10.51 6.26 3.00
N LYS A 275 -10.25 5.84 1.76
CA LYS A 275 -11.17 5.96 0.62
C LYS A 275 -11.86 4.63 0.33
N ASP A 276 -13.20 4.63 0.27
CA ASP A 276 -13.99 3.49 -0.21
C ASP A 276 -13.80 3.27 -1.73
N PRO A 277 -14.19 2.10 -2.27
CA PRO A 277 -13.88 1.74 -3.66
C PRO A 277 -14.60 2.57 -4.73
N SER A 278 -15.56 3.42 -4.39
CA SER A 278 -16.15 4.37 -5.35
C SER A 278 -15.16 5.46 -5.79
N LYS A 279 -14.10 5.68 -5.01
CA LYS A 279 -13.01 6.60 -5.31
C LYS A 279 -12.01 5.92 -6.25
N VAL A 280 -11.98 6.35 -7.50
CA VAL A 280 -11.13 5.77 -8.56
C VAL A 280 -9.63 5.90 -8.28
N ASP A 281 -9.21 6.89 -7.47
CA ASP A 281 -7.83 6.97 -6.97
C ASP A 281 -7.33 5.64 -6.41
N ARG A 282 -8.20 4.93 -5.70
CA ARG A 282 -7.89 3.63 -5.11
C ARG A 282 -8.28 2.47 -6.02
N SER A 283 -9.53 2.37 -6.42
CA SER A 283 -10.05 1.21 -7.18
C SER A 283 -9.38 1.05 -8.54
N ALA A 284 -9.19 2.14 -9.28
CA ALA A 284 -8.55 2.07 -10.58
C ALA A 284 -7.03 1.89 -10.51
N ALA A 285 -6.35 2.35 -9.46
CA ALA A 285 -4.95 2.03 -9.22
C ALA A 285 -4.76 0.53 -8.96
N TYR A 286 -5.66 -0.10 -8.21
CA TYR A 286 -5.65 -1.56 -8.01
C TYR A 286 -5.96 -2.32 -9.31
N ALA A 287 -6.93 -1.86 -10.10
CA ALA A 287 -7.21 -2.44 -11.42
C ALA A 287 -6.01 -2.31 -12.36
N ALA A 288 -5.35 -1.15 -12.41
CA ALA A 288 -4.15 -0.95 -13.22
C ALA A 288 -3.01 -1.89 -12.78
N ARG A 289 -2.83 -2.14 -11.48
CA ARG A 289 -1.88 -3.14 -10.95
C ARG A 289 -2.27 -4.55 -11.40
N TRP A 290 -3.52 -4.94 -11.24
CA TRP A 290 -4.03 -6.25 -11.68
C TRP A 290 -3.76 -6.50 -13.15
N ILE A 291 -4.00 -5.51 -14.03
CA ILE A 291 -3.72 -5.56 -15.44
C ILE A 291 -2.21 -5.73 -15.69
N ALA A 292 -1.38 -4.82 -15.17
CA ALA A 292 0.07 -4.84 -15.39
C ALA A 292 0.68 -6.17 -14.95
N LYS A 293 0.30 -6.68 -13.78
CA LYS A 293 0.79 -7.96 -13.23
C LYS A 293 0.41 -9.14 -14.12
N ASN A 294 -0.85 -9.25 -14.54
CA ASN A 294 -1.31 -10.35 -15.40
C ASN A 294 -0.67 -10.29 -16.80
N MET A 295 -0.45 -9.09 -17.34
CA MET A 295 0.20 -8.91 -18.65
C MET A 295 1.67 -9.35 -18.61
N VAL A 296 2.42 -8.97 -17.57
CA VAL A 296 3.82 -9.41 -17.39
C VAL A 296 3.87 -10.92 -17.14
N ALA A 297 3.01 -11.44 -16.28
CA ALA A 297 2.93 -12.88 -15.99
C ALA A 297 2.52 -13.72 -17.21
N ALA A 298 1.70 -13.18 -18.11
CA ALA A 298 1.34 -13.82 -19.36
C ALA A 298 2.49 -13.82 -20.38
N GLY A 299 3.53 -13.04 -20.15
CA GLY A 299 4.69 -12.95 -21.05
C GLY A 299 4.54 -11.92 -22.17
N VAL A 300 3.62 -10.96 -22.05
CA VAL A 300 3.45 -9.86 -23.04
C VAL A 300 4.66 -8.93 -23.05
N ALA A 301 5.23 -8.63 -21.88
CA ALA A 301 6.43 -7.82 -21.71
C ALA A 301 7.21 -8.26 -20.45
N LYS A 302 8.46 -7.81 -20.27
CA LYS A 302 9.19 -7.96 -19.00
C LYS A 302 8.77 -6.93 -17.96
N GLU A 303 8.37 -5.76 -18.42
CA GLU A 303 8.02 -4.59 -17.63
C GLU A 303 6.84 -3.88 -18.25
N MET A 304 5.88 -3.43 -17.45
CA MET A 304 4.69 -2.75 -17.96
C MET A 304 4.17 -1.71 -16.98
N LEU A 305 3.93 -0.50 -17.47
CA LEU A 305 3.16 0.56 -16.86
C LEU A 305 1.80 0.66 -17.55
N VAL A 306 0.73 0.72 -16.77
CA VAL A 306 -0.64 0.95 -17.24
C VAL A 306 -1.14 2.24 -16.61
N GLN A 307 -1.63 3.19 -17.42
CA GLN A 307 -2.35 4.37 -16.97
C GLN A 307 -3.82 4.25 -17.34
N ILE A 308 -4.71 4.55 -16.40
CA ILE A 308 -6.15 4.70 -16.62
C ILE A 308 -6.54 6.09 -16.15
N SER A 309 -7.33 6.83 -16.94
CA SER A 309 -7.80 8.17 -16.54
C SER A 309 -9.32 8.30 -16.63
N TYR A 310 -9.90 9.09 -15.72
CA TYR A 310 -11.33 9.32 -15.62
C TYR A 310 -11.65 10.81 -15.57
N ALA A 311 -12.86 11.13 -16.00
CA ALA A 311 -13.53 12.39 -15.71
C ALA A 311 -14.59 12.14 -14.63
N ILE A 312 -14.80 13.13 -13.74
CA ILE A 312 -15.80 13.03 -12.69
C ILE A 312 -17.20 12.75 -13.27
N GLY A 313 -17.94 11.85 -12.66
CA GLY A 313 -19.29 11.46 -13.09
C GLY A 313 -19.37 10.64 -14.37
N VAL A 314 -18.25 10.28 -15.02
CA VAL A 314 -18.21 9.49 -16.25
C VAL A 314 -17.79 8.06 -15.93
N ALA A 315 -18.56 7.06 -16.40
CA ALA A 315 -18.30 5.65 -16.13
C ALA A 315 -17.13 5.10 -16.96
N LYS A 316 -17.05 5.44 -18.24
CA LYS A 316 -15.97 4.95 -19.10
C LYS A 316 -14.70 5.76 -18.88
N PRO A 317 -13.53 5.10 -18.82
CA PRO A 317 -12.26 5.82 -18.78
C PRO A 317 -12.11 6.75 -20.02
N VAL A 318 -11.52 7.92 -19.79
CA VAL A 318 -11.19 8.89 -20.85
C VAL A 318 -10.03 8.35 -21.70
N SER A 319 -9.07 7.66 -21.06
CA SER A 319 -7.96 7.03 -21.78
C SER A 319 -7.41 5.83 -21.01
N VAL A 320 -6.84 4.90 -21.79
CA VAL A 320 -5.99 3.81 -21.31
C VAL A 320 -4.68 3.89 -22.07
N CYS A 321 -3.57 3.95 -21.36
CA CYS A 321 -2.23 3.99 -21.96
C CYS A 321 -1.37 2.88 -21.36
N VAL A 322 -0.55 2.25 -22.19
CA VAL A 322 0.42 1.24 -21.80
C VAL A 322 1.81 1.70 -22.22
N ASN A 323 2.80 1.44 -21.40
CA ASN A 323 4.22 1.58 -21.72
C ASN A 323 4.95 0.31 -21.31
N THR A 324 5.51 -0.40 -22.26
CA THR A 324 6.32 -1.61 -22.04
C THR A 324 7.79 -1.32 -21.90
N TYR A 325 8.20 -0.05 -21.94
CA TYR A 325 9.61 0.40 -21.91
C TYR A 325 10.50 -0.29 -22.94
N GLY A 326 9.91 -0.70 -24.09
CA GLY A 326 10.62 -1.43 -25.14
C GLY A 326 10.88 -2.91 -24.83
N THR A 327 10.25 -3.46 -23.78
CA THR A 327 10.42 -4.86 -23.38
C THR A 327 9.33 -5.79 -23.89
N ALA A 328 8.44 -5.31 -24.78
CA ALA A 328 7.38 -6.11 -25.37
C ALA A 328 7.95 -7.38 -26.04
N LYS A 329 7.31 -8.52 -25.76
CA LYS A 329 7.65 -9.83 -26.34
C LYS A 329 6.66 -10.24 -27.45
N VAL A 330 5.71 -9.37 -27.77
CA VAL A 330 4.70 -9.52 -28.82
C VAL A 330 4.95 -8.52 -29.95
N ALA A 331 4.57 -8.86 -31.18
CA ALA A 331 4.74 -7.99 -32.34
C ALA A 331 3.61 -6.94 -32.43
N MET A 332 3.43 -6.17 -31.35
CA MET A 332 2.42 -5.12 -31.20
C MET A 332 3.06 -3.88 -30.56
N SER A 333 2.59 -2.71 -30.98
CA SER A 333 2.92 -1.44 -30.34
C SER A 333 2.21 -1.31 -28.99
N ASP A 334 2.71 -0.44 -28.11
CA ASP A 334 2.06 -0.15 -26.82
C ASP A 334 0.61 0.32 -26.98
N GLY A 335 0.31 1.07 -28.06
CA GLY A 335 -1.06 1.49 -28.38
C GLY A 335 -2.00 0.33 -28.76
N GLU A 336 -1.51 -0.66 -29.50
CA GLU A 336 -2.27 -1.88 -29.82
C GLU A 336 -2.48 -2.75 -28.57
N ILE A 337 -1.48 -2.83 -27.70
CA ILE A 337 -1.59 -3.50 -26.40
C ILE A 337 -2.65 -2.80 -25.53
N ALA A 338 -2.62 -1.46 -25.44
CA ALA A 338 -3.61 -0.67 -24.68
C ALA A 338 -5.05 -0.89 -25.17
N LYS A 339 -5.25 -1.02 -26.50
CA LYS A 339 -6.55 -1.35 -27.08
C LYS A 339 -7.03 -2.72 -26.61
N LYS A 340 -6.16 -3.75 -26.66
CA LYS A 340 -6.51 -5.09 -26.16
C LYS A 340 -6.81 -5.10 -24.66
N VAL A 341 -6.09 -4.31 -23.85
CA VAL A 341 -6.41 -4.13 -22.43
C VAL A 341 -7.84 -3.62 -22.26
N SER A 342 -8.24 -2.60 -23.03
CA SER A 342 -9.61 -2.05 -22.98
C SER A 342 -10.70 -3.03 -23.45
N GLU A 343 -10.34 -4.04 -24.25
CA GLU A 343 -11.25 -5.10 -24.70
C GLU A 343 -11.38 -6.24 -23.68
N LEU A 344 -10.30 -6.53 -22.92
CA LEU A 344 -10.22 -7.65 -21.97
C LEU A 344 -10.73 -7.30 -20.56
N PHE A 345 -10.70 -6.03 -20.19
CA PHE A 345 -11.01 -5.58 -18.82
C PHE A 345 -12.15 -4.57 -18.82
N ASP A 346 -13.14 -4.80 -17.97
CA ASP A 346 -14.16 -3.78 -17.70
C ASP A 346 -13.60 -2.73 -16.74
N LEU A 347 -13.24 -1.59 -17.31
CA LEU A 347 -12.61 -0.48 -16.57
C LEU A 347 -13.61 0.57 -16.06
N ARG A 348 -14.91 0.29 -16.13
CA ARG A 348 -15.92 1.13 -15.46
C ARG A 348 -15.76 0.95 -13.94
N PRO A 349 -15.98 2.01 -13.13
CA PRO A 349 -15.82 1.91 -11.67
C PRO A 349 -16.56 0.71 -11.06
N GLN A 350 -17.82 0.49 -11.43
CA GLN A 350 -18.58 -0.66 -10.96
C GLN A 350 -17.98 -2.00 -11.41
N GLY A 351 -17.53 -2.11 -12.67
CA GLY A 351 -16.89 -3.32 -13.19
C GLY A 351 -15.61 -3.68 -12.42
N ILE A 352 -14.80 -2.69 -12.08
CA ILE A 352 -13.61 -2.85 -11.24
C ILE A 352 -13.98 -3.33 -9.84
N ILE A 353 -14.95 -2.67 -9.20
CA ILE A 353 -15.42 -3.00 -7.84
C ILE A 353 -15.91 -4.45 -7.78
N GLU A 354 -16.66 -4.89 -8.78
CA GLU A 354 -17.20 -6.26 -8.85
C GLU A 354 -16.09 -7.28 -9.13
N ALA A 355 -15.24 -7.05 -10.15
CA ALA A 355 -14.16 -7.95 -10.53
C ALA A 355 -13.17 -8.19 -9.39
N LEU A 356 -12.80 -7.14 -8.66
CA LEU A 356 -11.86 -7.19 -7.56
C LEU A 356 -12.52 -7.33 -6.18
N LYS A 357 -13.87 -7.46 -6.11
CA LYS A 357 -14.65 -7.62 -4.87
C LYS A 357 -14.31 -6.57 -3.81
N LEU A 358 -14.22 -5.30 -4.21
CA LEU A 358 -13.68 -4.23 -3.36
C LEU A 358 -14.63 -3.76 -2.24
N LYS A 359 -15.89 -4.18 -2.20
CA LYS A 359 -16.84 -3.86 -1.12
C LYS A 359 -16.68 -4.73 0.13
N GLN A 360 -15.47 -5.19 0.41
CA GLN A 360 -15.12 -5.97 1.60
C GLN A 360 -14.26 -5.12 2.55
N PRO A 361 -14.26 -5.41 3.85
CA PRO A 361 -13.39 -4.73 4.83
C PRO A 361 -11.96 -5.26 4.78
N MET A 362 -11.26 -5.02 3.65
CA MET A 362 -9.95 -5.56 3.30
C MET A 362 -8.79 -4.56 3.39
N TYR A 363 -9.06 -3.34 3.85
CA TYR A 363 -8.17 -2.20 3.59
C TYR A 363 -7.13 -1.93 4.68
N GLU A 364 -7.40 -2.24 5.94
CA GLU A 364 -6.45 -2.02 7.05
C GLU A 364 -5.10 -2.70 6.80
N GLU A 365 -5.11 -3.93 6.26
CA GLU A 365 -3.89 -4.68 5.93
C GLU A 365 -3.09 -4.07 4.79
N THR A 366 -3.72 -3.29 3.92
CA THR A 366 -3.06 -2.62 2.80
C THR A 366 -2.24 -1.42 3.24
N ALA A 367 -2.61 -0.80 4.35
CA ALA A 367 -2.04 0.46 4.84
C ALA A 367 -0.62 0.34 5.40
N ARG A 368 0.03 -0.81 5.28
CA ARG A 368 1.40 -1.06 5.75
C ARG A 368 2.15 -2.00 4.82
N TYR A 369 3.45 -1.75 4.64
CA TYR A 369 4.36 -2.58 3.82
C TYR A 369 3.95 -2.67 2.34
N GLY A 370 3.31 -1.63 1.80
CA GLY A 370 2.86 -1.52 0.43
C GLY A 370 1.49 -2.15 0.15
N HIS A 371 0.76 -1.55 -0.78
CA HIS A 371 -0.52 -2.04 -1.28
C HIS A 371 -0.35 -3.10 -2.37
N MET A 372 0.83 -3.14 -3.00
CA MET A 372 1.15 -4.01 -4.13
C MET A 372 2.19 -5.06 -3.75
N GLY A 373 2.24 -6.16 -4.51
CA GLY A 373 3.20 -7.24 -4.30
C GLY A 373 2.86 -8.13 -3.09
N ARG A 374 1.62 -8.12 -2.65
CA ARG A 374 1.15 -8.90 -1.50
C ARG A 374 0.54 -10.23 -1.95
N THR A 375 0.37 -11.14 -1.01
CA THR A 375 -0.26 -12.44 -1.26
C THR A 375 -1.78 -12.31 -1.15
N ASN A 376 -2.51 -12.76 -2.20
CA ASN A 376 -3.96 -12.93 -2.10
C ASN A 376 -4.27 -14.09 -1.15
N GLU A 377 -5.07 -13.82 -0.12
CA GLU A 377 -5.46 -14.81 0.88
C GLU A 377 -6.84 -14.49 1.45
N VAL A 378 -7.51 -15.51 2.00
CA VAL A 378 -8.78 -15.35 2.71
C VAL A 378 -8.52 -15.42 4.20
N VAL A 379 -8.97 -14.41 4.92
CA VAL A 379 -8.80 -14.28 6.38
C VAL A 379 -10.14 -14.07 7.08
N LYS A 380 -10.18 -14.38 8.38
CA LYS A 380 -11.29 -14.04 9.25
C LYS A 380 -10.95 -12.78 10.04
N LYS A 381 -11.79 -11.77 9.93
CA LYS A 381 -11.66 -10.49 10.64
C LYS A 381 -12.82 -10.27 11.59
N GLN A 382 -12.54 -9.63 12.72
CA GLN A 382 -13.53 -9.29 13.73
C GLN A 382 -13.82 -7.80 13.75
N PHE A 383 -15.10 -7.46 13.75
CA PHE A 383 -15.63 -6.10 13.79
C PHE A 383 -16.65 -5.95 14.93
N VAL A 384 -17.03 -4.72 15.23
CA VAL A 384 -17.99 -4.45 16.31
C VAL A 384 -19.27 -3.83 15.73
N ASP A 385 -20.42 -4.45 15.99
CA ASP A 385 -21.75 -3.93 15.68
C ASP A 385 -22.55 -3.75 16.98
N ASN A 386 -22.85 -2.50 17.34
CA ASN A 386 -23.60 -2.16 18.57
C ASN A 386 -23.06 -2.87 19.84
N GLY A 387 -21.74 -2.94 20.00
CA GLY A 387 -21.06 -3.59 21.12
C GLY A 387 -20.95 -5.11 21.02
N GLN A 388 -21.43 -5.73 19.94
CA GLN A 388 -21.28 -7.17 19.67
C GLN A 388 -20.17 -7.41 18.66
N VAL A 389 -19.32 -8.42 18.92
CA VAL A 389 -18.30 -8.84 17.97
C VAL A 389 -18.96 -9.66 16.85
N ILE A 390 -18.75 -9.24 15.61
CA ILE A 390 -19.14 -9.96 14.40
C ILE A 390 -17.90 -10.43 13.64
N GLU A 391 -17.97 -11.60 13.01
CA GLU A 391 -16.88 -12.13 12.18
C GLU A 391 -17.25 -12.01 10.69
N ARG A 392 -16.27 -11.66 9.87
CA ARG A 392 -16.35 -11.61 8.41
C ARG A 392 -15.20 -12.42 7.82
N GLU A 393 -15.49 -13.22 6.80
CA GLU A 393 -14.48 -13.81 5.93
C GLU A 393 -14.19 -12.80 4.82
N VAL A 394 -12.92 -12.45 4.66
CA VAL A 394 -12.46 -11.36 3.78
C VAL A 394 -11.35 -11.87 2.87
N GLU A 395 -11.47 -11.64 1.57
CA GLU A 395 -10.45 -11.95 0.59
C GLU A 395 -9.54 -10.72 0.39
N LEU A 396 -8.31 -10.81 0.89
CA LEU A 396 -7.32 -9.73 0.83
C LEU A 396 -6.59 -9.69 -0.51
N PHE A 397 -6.14 -8.49 -0.93
CA PHE A 397 -5.27 -8.25 -2.09
C PHE A 397 -5.76 -8.92 -3.38
N THR A 398 -7.03 -8.77 -3.69
CA THR A 398 -7.68 -9.42 -4.87
C THR A 398 -7.07 -9.00 -6.20
N TRP A 399 -6.47 -7.80 -6.29
CA TRP A 399 -5.75 -7.29 -7.47
C TRP A 399 -4.38 -7.96 -7.70
N GLU A 400 -3.93 -8.78 -6.78
CA GLU A 400 -2.69 -9.55 -6.92
C GLU A 400 -2.89 -10.94 -7.56
N LYS A 401 -4.14 -11.32 -7.88
CA LYS A 401 -4.45 -12.59 -8.56
C LYS A 401 -3.88 -12.64 -9.98
N LEU A 402 -3.47 -13.83 -10.39
CA LEU A 402 -3.05 -14.14 -11.75
C LEU A 402 -4.17 -14.87 -12.55
N ASP A 403 -5.39 -14.44 -12.36
CA ASP A 403 -6.61 -15.07 -12.89
C ASP A 403 -6.93 -14.72 -14.34
N LYS A 404 -6.21 -13.75 -14.94
CA LYS A 404 -6.35 -13.33 -16.35
C LYS A 404 -5.25 -13.85 -17.27
N VAL A 405 -4.25 -14.54 -16.77
CA VAL A 405 -3.08 -14.98 -17.55
C VAL A 405 -3.48 -15.85 -18.75
N ALA A 406 -4.39 -16.82 -18.57
CA ALA A 406 -4.80 -17.70 -19.67
C ALA A 406 -5.57 -16.94 -20.77
N GLU A 407 -6.48 -16.05 -20.40
CA GLU A 407 -7.26 -15.22 -21.30
C GLU A 407 -6.35 -14.27 -22.10
N ILE A 408 -5.38 -13.65 -21.41
CA ILE A 408 -4.37 -12.77 -22.04
C ILE A 408 -3.53 -13.56 -23.03
N LYS A 409 -2.98 -14.73 -22.66
CA LYS A 409 -2.20 -15.57 -23.58
C LYS A 409 -2.98 -15.89 -24.84
N GLN A 410 -4.24 -16.28 -24.72
CA GLN A 410 -5.10 -16.55 -25.86
C GLN A 410 -5.29 -15.30 -26.75
N ALA A 411 -5.56 -14.14 -26.15
CA ALA A 411 -5.79 -12.89 -26.87
C ALA A 411 -4.54 -12.37 -27.60
N PHE A 412 -3.34 -12.67 -27.09
CA PHE A 412 -2.06 -12.24 -27.66
C PHE A 412 -1.36 -13.32 -28.48
N GLY A 413 -1.89 -14.55 -28.56
CA GLY A 413 -1.30 -15.66 -29.31
C GLY A 413 0.00 -16.20 -28.70
N LEU A 414 0.09 -16.22 -27.36
CA LEU A 414 1.24 -16.68 -26.55
C LEU A 414 1.05 -18.11 -26.06
#